data_218e53c3e84de0cd4de68242fecb0aec
#
_entry.id   218e53c3e84de0cd4de68242fecb0aec
#
_cell.length_a   1.000
_cell.length_b   1.000
_cell.length_c   1.000
_cell.angle_alpha   90.00
_cell.angle_beta   90.00
_cell.angle_gamma   90.00
#
_symmetry.space_group_name_H-M   'P 1'
#
loop_
_entity.id
_entity.type
_entity.pdbx_description
1 polymer ?
#
loop_
_entity_poly.entity_id
_entity_poly.type
_entity_poly.pdbx_seq_one_letter_code
_entity_poly.pdbx_strand_id
1 'polypeptide(L)'
;MRTLLKTLALTTLLVASAATANAQISFGIHIGEPPAPRAYRVPPSPGPGYIWVEGYQYPQGGKYRWHDGYWTNPPYQGAYWVAPYHTGGQYYAGRWEGSRGVVAHDHRWDRGKGRDENHGGR
;
A
#
# COMPACT_ATOMS: atom_id res chain seq x y z
N MET A 1 -49.53 -2.11 26.95
CA MET A 1 -48.70 -0.90 26.96
C MET A 1 -47.28 -1.09 27.45
N ARG A 2 -46.93 -2.23 27.97
CA ARG A 2 -45.56 -2.47 28.46
C ARG A 2 -44.68 -3.21 27.49
N THR A 3 -45.17 -3.60 26.34
CA THR A 3 -44.44 -4.37 25.34
C THR A 3 -43.82 -3.54 24.21
N LEU A 4 -44.13 -2.23 24.15
CA LEU A 4 -43.61 -1.35 23.08
C LEU A 4 -42.24 -0.75 23.37
N LEU A 5 -41.75 -0.89 24.57
CA LEU A 5 -40.45 -0.33 25.00
C LEU A 5 -39.26 -1.29 24.80
N LYS A 6 -39.52 -2.53 24.41
CA LYS A 6 -38.45 -3.53 24.25
C LYS A 6 -37.92 -3.68 22.82
N THR A 7 -38.57 -3.05 21.87
CA THR A 7 -38.16 -3.19 20.45
C THR A 7 -37.27 -2.09 19.92
N LEU A 8 -36.96 -1.07 20.70
CA LEU A 8 -36.13 0.06 20.25
C LEU A 8 -34.65 -0.12 20.48
N ALA A 9 -34.23 -1.17 21.18
CA ALA A 9 -32.83 -1.33 21.58
C ALA A 9 -31.99 -2.17 20.58
N LEU A 10 -32.62 -2.73 19.55
CA LEU A 10 -31.93 -3.67 18.66
C LEU A 10 -31.46 -3.07 17.34
N THR A 11 -31.78 -1.83 17.04
CA THR A 11 -31.46 -1.23 15.74
C THR A 11 -30.17 -0.42 15.70
N THR A 12 -29.50 -0.25 16.80
CA THR A 12 -28.29 0.60 16.86
C THR A 12 -26.97 -0.14 16.72
N LEU A 13 -26.97 -1.45 16.61
CA LEU A 13 -25.73 -2.23 16.59
C LEU A 13 -25.20 -2.53 15.18
N LEU A 14 -25.92 -2.23 14.12
CA LEU A 14 -25.54 -2.61 12.75
C LEU A 14 -24.72 -1.57 12.00
N VAL A 15 -24.54 -0.37 12.54
CA VAL A 15 -23.85 0.72 11.84
C VAL A 15 -22.36 0.77 12.15
N ALA A 16 -21.92 0.06 13.18
CA ALA A 16 -20.51 0.14 13.62
C ALA A 16 -19.55 -0.75 12.85
N SER A 17 -20.03 -1.75 12.09
CA SER A 17 -19.15 -2.72 11.43
C SER A 17 -18.67 -2.31 10.04
N ALA A 18 -19.29 -1.32 9.39
CA ALA A 18 -18.89 -0.86 8.07
C ALA A 18 -17.73 0.15 8.09
N ALA A 19 -17.48 0.82 9.22
CA ALA A 19 -16.46 1.85 9.33
C ALA A 19 -15.05 1.29 9.56
N THR A 20 -14.92 0.04 10.00
CA THR A 20 -13.62 -0.54 10.35
C THR A 20 -12.82 -1.04 9.15
N ALA A 21 -13.47 -1.40 8.03
CA ALA A 21 -12.78 -1.89 6.85
C ALA A 21 -12.02 -0.78 6.09
N ASN A 22 -12.55 0.44 6.07
CA ASN A 22 -11.90 1.57 5.40
C ASN A 22 -10.76 2.19 6.22
N ALA A 23 -10.78 2.02 7.53
CA ALA A 23 -9.74 2.56 8.40
C ALA A 23 -8.40 1.81 8.28
N GLN A 24 -8.42 0.53 7.87
CA GLN A 24 -7.20 -0.27 7.72
C GLN A 24 -6.38 0.10 6.48
N ILE A 25 -7.02 0.59 5.41
CA ILE A 25 -6.36 0.97 4.17
C ILE A 25 -5.68 2.34 4.28
N SER A 26 -6.24 3.22 5.12
CA SER A 26 -5.71 4.58 5.32
C SER A 26 -4.78 4.72 6.53
N PHE A 27 -4.34 3.59 7.12
CA PHE A 27 -3.49 3.61 8.29
C PHE A 27 -2.09 4.11 7.94
N GLY A 28 -1.68 5.23 8.55
CA GLY A 28 -0.37 5.80 8.39
C GLY A 28 0.58 5.41 9.52
N ILE A 29 1.86 5.47 9.24
CA ILE A 29 2.93 5.20 10.20
C ILE A 29 3.51 6.54 10.67
N HIS A 30 3.53 6.79 11.96
CA HIS A 30 4.18 7.97 12.53
C HIS A 30 5.69 7.90 12.32
N ILE A 31 6.20 8.82 11.51
CA ILE A 31 7.62 8.93 11.21
C ILE A 31 7.91 10.32 10.64
N GLY A 32 9.14 10.78 10.73
CA GLY A 32 9.55 12.04 10.13
C GLY A 32 9.48 12.04 8.61
N GLU A 33 9.72 13.19 7.99
CA GLU A 33 9.73 13.30 6.54
C GLU A 33 10.75 12.36 5.91
N PRO A 34 10.41 11.72 4.78
CA PRO A 34 11.35 10.87 4.07
C PRO A 34 12.46 11.71 3.41
N PRO A 35 13.66 11.13 3.22
CA PRO A 35 14.69 11.75 2.40
C PRO A 35 14.23 11.95 0.96
N ALA A 36 14.90 12.82 0.23
CA ALA A 36 14.65 13.04 -1.17
C ALA A 36 14.79 11.73 -1.97
N PRO A 37 13.99 11.54 -3.04
CA PRO A 37 14.15 10.39 -3.92
C PRO A 37 15.52 10.37 -4.58
N ARG A 38 16.04 9.16 -4.81
CA ARG A 38 17.31 8.98 -5.53
C ARG A 38 17.08 9.13 -7.03
N ALA A 39 18.03 9.78 -7.69
CA ALA A 39 18.04 9.84 -9.14
C ALA A 39 18.44 8.46 -9.72
N TYR A 40 17.75 8.05 -10.79
CA TYR A 40 18.03 6.77 -11.45
C TYR A 40 17.59 6.83 -12.91
N ARG A 41 18.06 5.85 -13.69
CA ARG A 41 17.58 5.62 -15.05
C ARG A 41 16.50 4.56 -15.04
N VAL A 42 15.43 4.80 -15.80
CA VAL A 42 14.40 3.79 -16.01
C VAL A 42 14.93 2.79 -17.06
N PRO A 43 15.10 1.52 -16.71
CA PRO A 43 15.50 0.51 -17.69
C PRO A 43 14.39 0.27 -18.71
N PRO A 44 14.71 -0.29 -19.91
CA PRO A 44 13.68 -0.60 -20.88
C PRO A 44 12.61 -1.53 -20.35
N SER A 45 11.36 -1.34 -20.80
CA SER A 45 10.26 -2.22 -20.44
C SER A 45 10.52 -3.66 -20.85
N PRO A 46 10.24 -4.66 -19.99
CA PRO A 46 10.41 -6.07 -20.35
C PRO A 46 9.35 -6.58 -21.32
N GLY A 47 8.27 -5.84 -21.55
CA GLY A 47 7.23 -6.25 -22.48
C GLY A 47 5.96 -5.42 -22.33
N PRO A 48 4.92 -5.72 -23.16
CA PRO A 48 3.65 -5.03 -23.05
C PRO A 48 2.93 -5.35 -21.73
N GLY A 49 2.14 -4.41 -21.26
CA GLY A 49 1.37 -4.57 -20.01
C GLY A 49 2.14 -4.30 -18.73
N TYR A 50 3.44 -4.06 -18.81
CA TYR A 50 4.22 -3.67 -17.64
C TYR A 50 4.08 -2.18 -17.35
N ILE A 51 4.00 -1.85 -16.08
CA ILE A 51 3.95 -0.49 -15.56
C ILE A 51 5.22 -0.24 -14.74
N TRP A 52 5.81 0.93 -14.92
CA TRP A 52 6.96 1.35 -14.13
C TRP A 52 6.48 1.89 -12.78
N VAL A 53 7.02 1.34 -11.70
CA VAL A 53 6.88 1.87 -10.35
C VAL A 53 8.17 2.59 -9.98
N GLU A 54 8.08 3.88 -9.71
CA GLU A 54 9.24 4.67 -9.30
C GLU A 54 9.78 4.22 -7.96
N GLY A 55 11.09 4.32 -7.78
CA GLY A 55 11.71 4.07 -6.49
C GLY A 55 11.15 4.98 -5.40
N TYR A 56 11.12 4.49 -4.19
CA TYR A 56 10.56 5.22 -3.06
C TYR A 56 11.25 4.90 -1.75
N GLN A 57 11.14 5.82 -0.81
CA GLN A 57 11.55 5.57 0.58
C GLN A 57 10.43 4.87 1.33
N TYR A 58 10.76 3.92 2.17
CA TYR A 58 9.79 3.25 3.03
C TYR A 58 10.35 3.06 4.44
N PRO A 59 9.51 3.12 5.47
CA PRO A 59 9.97 2.97 6.84
C PRO A 59 10.22 1.51 7.21
N GLN A 60 11.33 1.26 7.85
CA GLN A 60 11.66 -0.04 8.41
C GLN A 60 12.48 0.16 9.68
N GLY A 61 11.95 -0.31 10.81
CA GLY A 61 12.64 -0.19 12.09
C GLY A 61 12.89 1.26 12.53
N GLY A 62 11.94 2.17 12.26
CA GLY A 62 12.05 3.58 12.62
C GLY A 62 12.96 4.41 11.71
N LYS A 63 13.50 3.81 10.66
CA LYS A 63 14.36 4.46 9.67
C LYS A 63 13.79 4.29 8.28
N TYR A 64 14.14 5.19 7.36
CA TYR A 64 13.81 5.03 5.96
C TYR A 64 14.82 4.16 5.24
N ARG A 65 14.31 3.31 4.36
CA ARG A 65 15.11 2.56 3.39
C ARG A 65 14.65 2.90 1.99
N TRP A 66 15.56 2.83 1.05
CA TRP A 66 15.26 3.05 -0.36
C TRP A 66 14.85 1.73 -1.03
N HIS A 67 13.77 1.78 -1.80
CA HIS A 67 13.35 0.73 -2.71
C HIS A 67 13.58 1.20 -4.14
N ASP A 68 14.35 0.47 -4.91
CA ASP A 68 14.58 0.80 -6.32
C ASP A 68 13.29 0.66 -7.13
N GLY A 69 13.17 1.49 -8.17
CA GLY A 69 12.07 1.37 -9.12
C GLY A 69 12.10 0.03 -9.85
N TYR A 70 10.95 -0.39 -10.34
CA TYR A 70 10.83 -1.68 -11.01
C TYR A 70 9.65 -1.71 -11.97
N TRP A 71 9.74 -2.61 -12.96
CA TRP A 71 8.64 -2.93 -13.85
C TRP A 71 7.78 -4.04 -13.26
N THR A 72 6.46 -3.88 -13.31
CA THR A 72 5.53 -4.86 -12.77
C THR A 72 4.21 -4.86 -13.53
N ASN A 73 3.49 -5.95 -13.45
CA ASN A 73 2.12 -6.01 -13.94
C ASN A 73 1.16 -5.49 -12.86
N PRO A 74 0.16 -4.70 -13.24
CA PRO A 74 -0.87 -4.31 -12.28
C PRO A 74 -1.65 -5.53 -11.78
N PRO A 75 -2.25 -5.47 -10.57
CA PRO A 75 -2.98 -6.60 -10.00
C PRO A 75 -4.25 -6.96 -10.79
N TYR A 76 -4.77 -6.04 -11.58
CA TYR A 76 -5.87 -6.27 -12.51
C TYR A 76 -5.82 -5.22 -13.62
N GLN A 77 -6.51 -5.49 -14.72
CA GLN A 77 -6.52 -4.58 -15.85
C GLN A 77 -7.15 -3.23 -15.49
N GLY A 78 -6.43 -2.15 -15.77
CA GLY A 78 -6.87 -0.81 -15.45
C GLY A 78 -6.48 -0.32 -14.06
N ALA A 79 -5.84 -1.15 -13.25
CA ALA A 79 -5.28 -0.70 -11.98
C ALA A 79 -4.11 0.27 -12.23
N TYR A 80 -4.04 1.31 -11.40
CA TYR A 80 -2.95 2.27 -11.45
C TYR A 80 -2.26 2.37 -10.08
N TRP A 81 -0.97 2.68 -10.15
CA TRP A 81 -0.14 2.79 -8.95
C TRP A 81 -0.30 4.16 -8.30
N VAL A 82 -0.50 4.16 -6.98
CA VAL A 82 -0.46 5.35 -6.14
C VAL A 82 0.80 5.28 -5.30
N ALA A 83 1.73 6.19 -5.56
CA ALA A 83 3.02 6.21 -4.86
C ALA A 83 2.84 6.46 -3.35
N PRO A 84 3.77 5.96 -2.52
CA PRO A 84 3.78 6.32 -1.11
C PRO A 84 3.87 7.83 -0.92
N TYR A 85 3.28 8.31 0.15
CA TYR A 85 3.34 9.74 0.48
C TYR A 85 3.43 9.96 1.98
N HIS A 86 3.89 11.13 2.35
CA HIS A 86 4.01 11.56 3.75
C HIS A 86 3.24 12.86 3.95
N THR A 87 2.37 12.87 4.96
CA THR A 87 1.61 14.07 5.33
C THR A 87 1.20 13.99 6.80
N GLY A 88 1.11 15.15 7.47
CA GLY A 88 0.70 15.20 8.87
C GLY A 88 1.56 14.38 9.83
N GLY A 89 2.85 14.23 9.57
CA GLY A 89 3.75 13.42 10.39
C GLY A 89 3.58 11.91 10.20
N GLN A 90 2.86 11.48 9.15
CA GLN A 90 2.59 10.07 8.89
C GLN A 90 2.97 9.68 7.47
N TYR A 91 3.51 8.48 7.33
CA TYR A 91 3.84 7.84 6.05
C TYR A 91 2.72 6.89 5.67
N TYR A 92 2.27 7.00 4.43
CA TYR A 92 1.27 6.11 3.83
C TYR A 92 1.92 5.31 2.73
N ALA A 93 1.78 3.98 2.82
CA ALA A 93 2.37 3.07 1.84
C ALA A 93 1.71 3.20 0.46
N GLY A 94 2.47 2.88 -0.58
CA GLY A 94 1.95 2.79 -1.93
C GLY A 94 0.88 1.72 -2.06
N ARG A 95 0.01 1.89 -3.04
CA ARG A 95 -1.10 0.99 -3.29
C ARG A 95 -1.54 1.04 -4.74
N TRP A 96 -2.30 0.05 -5.15
CA TRP A 96 -2.97 0.04 -6.44
C TRP A 96 -4.43 0.45 -6.26
N GLU A 97 -4.93 1.25 -7.17
CA GLU A 97 -6.33 1.67 -7.20
C GLU A 97 -6.92 1.41 -8.58
N GLY A 98 -8.24 1.38 -8.66
CA GLY A 98 -8.95 1.21 -9.92
C GLY A 98 -10.36 0.66 -9.73
N SER A 99 -10.98 0.22 -10.82
CA SER A 99 -12.39 -0.18 -10.85
C SER A 99 -12.70 -1.42 -9.99
N ARG A 100 -11.70 -2.24 -9.69
CA ARG A 100 -11.87 -3.44 -8.87
C ARG A 100 -11.42 -3.25 -7.42
N GLY A 101 -11.23 -1.99 -7.00
CA GLY A 101 -10.89 -1.66 -5.63
C GLY A 101 -9.41 -1.47 -5.39
N VAL A 102 -9.06 -1.29 -4.14
CA VAL A 102 -7.70 -1.00 -3.68
C VAL A 102 -6.98 -2.29 -3.37
N VAL A 103 -5.77 -2.43 -3.90
CA VAL A 103 -4.87 -3.54 -3.57
C VAL A 103 -3.64 -2.96 -2.89
N ALA A 104 -3.44 -3.33 -1.63
CA ALA A 104 -2.27 -2.91 -0.88
C ALA A 104 -1.01 -3.53 -1.49
N HIS A 105 0.05 -2.74 -1.57
CA HIS A 105 1.35 -3.26 -1.94
C HIS A 105 1.91 -4.06 -0.77
N ASP A 106 2.07 -5.36 -0.97
CA ASP A 106 2.76 -6.19 0.00
C ASP A 106 4.17 -6.50 -0.53
N HIS A 107 5.14 -6.42 0.34
CA HIS A 107 6.53 -6.64 -0.02
C HIS A 107 6.93 -8.12 -0.09
N ARG A 108 5.96 -9.03 -0.28
CA ARG A 108 6.25 -10.47 -0.33
C ARG A 108 7.19 -10.84 -1.47
N TRP A 109 6.96 -10.26 -2.63
CA TRP A 109 7.80 -10.50 -3.81
C TRP A 109 9.18 -9.86 -3.66
N ASP A 110 9.30 -8.75 -2.95
CA ASP A 110 10.59 -8.11 -2.66
C ASP A 110 11.49 -9.03 -1.84
N ARG A 111 10.89 -9.74 -0.89
CA ARG A 111 11.61 -10.69 -0.05
C ARG A 111 12.12 -11.88 -0.84
N GLY A 112 11.37 -12.33 -1.85
CA GLY A 112 11.79 -13.37 -2.77
C GLY A 112 12.97 -12.94 -3.63
N LYS A 113 12.91 -11.75 -4.18
CA LYS A 113 13.94 -11.20 -5.06
C LYS A 113 15.26 -10.95 -4.33
N GLY A 114 15.21 -10.49 -3.09
CA GLY A 114 16.42 -10.32 -2.26
C GLY A 114 17.14 -11.63 -1.93
N ARG A 115 16.42 -12.76 -1.93
CA ARG A 115 17.03 -14.08 -1.76
C ARG A 115 17.72 -14.56 -3.01
N ASP A 116 17.16 -14.26 -4.17
CA ASP A 116 17.73 -14.68 -5.44
C ASP A 116 19.03 -13.90 -5.75
N GLU A 117 19.10 -12.64 -5.37
CA GLU A 117 20.31 -11.85 -5.49
C GLU A 117 21.46 -12.34 -4.60
N ASN A 118 21.12 -12.86 -3.43
CA ASN A 118 22.12 -13.45 -2.53
C ASN A 118 22.60 -14.84 -2.98
N HIS A 119 21.83 -15.55 -3.80
CA HIS A 119 22.24 -16.83 -4.35
C HIS A 119 22.99 -16.73 -5.66
N GLY A 120 22.84 -15.64 -6.38
CA GLY A 120 23.55 -15.38 -7.63
C GLY A 120 24.97 -14.87 -7.47
N GLY A 121 25.40 -14.61 -6.27
CA GLY A 121 26.74 -14.11 -5.95
C GLY A 121 27.78 -15.17 -5.55
N ARG A 122 27.54 -16.43 -5.89
CA ARG A 122 28.48 -17.51 -5.60
C ARG A 122 29.07 -18.11 -6.85
#